data_7357c7377dea425aea64f9b2484542c2
#
_entry.id   7357c7377dea425aea64f9b2484542c2
#
_cell.length_a   1.000
_cell.length_b   1.000
_cell.length_c   1.000
_cell.angle_alpha   90.00
_cell.angle_beta   90.00
_cell.angle_gamma   90.00
#
_symmetry.space_group_name_H-M   'P 1'
#
loop_
_entity.id
_entity.type
_entity.pdbx_description
1 polymer ?
#
loop_
_entity_poly.entity_id
_entity_poly.type
_entity_poly.pdbx_seq_one_letter_code
_entity_poly.pdbx_strand_id
1 'polypeptide(L)'
;MVIEELRWWHIPEVLTIEEDLFGVEKWSAAMFWGELARGHYYRIATEDHQIVGYGGLALLAPDEATVSNIAVRRDHQRRGIGEALLKDLLDEAERRGAHRIVLEVATDNAPAQNLYRRYGFTPAGIRRRYYQPSGTDALTMIRKGGAS
;
A
#
# COMPACT_ATOMS: atom_id res chain seq x y z
N MET A 1 10.21 4.57 15.57
CA MET A 1 9.86 4.29 14.16
C MET A 1 9.97 5.56 13.34
N VAL A 2 10.56 5.45 12.18
CA VAL A 2 10.70 6.57 11.23
C VAL A 2 10.05 6.16 9.91
N ILE A 3 9.29 7.07 9.29
CA ILE A 3 8.76 6.86 7.94
C ILE A 3 9.51 7.80 7.01
N GLU A 4 10.09 7.25 5.95
CA GLU A 4 10.91 8.00 5.02
C GLU A 4 10.76 7.49 3.59
N GLU A 5 11.34 8.20 2.62
CA GLU A 5 11.22 7.85 1.23
C GLU A 5 11.86 6.51 0.92
N LEU A 6 11.13 5.65 0.15
CA LEU A 6 11.69 4.41 -0.37
C LEU A 6 12.60 4.76 -1.56
N ARG A 7 13.89 4.47 -1.41
CA ARG A 7 14.88 4.72 -2.46
C ARG A 7 15.25 3.42 -3.14
N TRP A 8 15.87 3.51 -4.33
CA TRP A 8 16.20 2.31 -5.11
C TRP A 8 17.06 1.31 -4.33
N TRP A 9 17.94 1.78 -3.45
CA TRP A 9 18.80 0.89 -2.67
C TRP A 9 18.08 0.16 -1.53
N HIS A 10 16.85 0.54 -1.24
CA HIS A 10 16.02 -0.17 -0.26
C HIS A 10 15.31 -1.37 -0.88
N ILE A 11 15.25 -1.46 -2.22
CA ILE A 11 14.47 -2.51 -2.90
C ILE A 11 14.87 -3.92 -2.48
N PRO A 12 16.17 -4.28 -2.39
CA PRO A 12 16.50 -5.65 -1.97
C PRO A 12 15.93 -6.03 -0.59
N GLU A 13 15.97 -5.12 0.37
CA GLU A 13 15.42 -5.40 1.71
C GLU A 13 13.89 -5.46 1.67
N VAL A 14 13.24 -4.60 0.90
CA VAL A 14 11.79 -4.62 0.70
C VAL A 14 11.36 -5.95 0.08
N LEU A 15 12.12 -6.45 -0.90
CA LEU A 15 11.78 -7.74 -1.54
C LEU A 15 11.84 -8.90 -0.58
N THR A 16 12.69 -8.87 0.43
CA THR A 16 12.72 -9.91 1.47
C THR A 16 11.39 -9.96 2.22
N ILE A 17 10.82 -8.80 2.52
CA ILE A 17 9.52 -8.71 3.18
C ILE A 17 8.41 -9.17 2.24
N GLU A 18 8.46 -8.73 0.97
CA GLU A 18 7.48 -9.15 -0.05
C GLU A 18 7.45 -10.66 -0.20
N GLU A 19 8.62 -11.28 -0.30
CA GLU A 19 8.71 -12.73 -0.46
C GLU A 19 8.14 -13.47 0.74
N ASP A 20 8.45 -13.02 1.95
CA ASP A 20 7.93 -13.66 3.15
C ASP A 20 6.42 -13.57 3.25
N LEU A 21 5.84 -12.41 2.93
CA LEU A 21 4.42 -12.18 3.11
C LEU A 21 3.56 -12.67 1.95
N PHE A 22 4.06 -12.59 0.73
CA PHE A 22 3.24 -12.83 -0.46
C PHE A 22 3.71 -14.02 -1.32
N GLY A 23 4.92 -14.54 -1.08
CA GLY A 23 5.42 -15.71 -1.79
C GLY A 23 5.37 -15.54 -3.30
N VAL A 24 4.63 -16.42 -3.95
CA VAL A 24 4.54 -16.43 -5.42
C VAL A 24 3.77 -15.22 -5.97
N GLU A 25 3.01 -14.54 -5.15
CA GLU A 25 2.25 -13.34 -5.56
C GLU A 25 3.01 -12.05 -5.30
N LYS A 26 4.26 -12.15 -4.91
CA LYS A 26 5.10 -10.99 -4.60
C LYS A 26 5.35 -10.12 -5.82
N TRP A 27 5.61 -8.84 -5.56
CA TRP A 27 6.13 -7.94 -6.59
C TRP A 27 7.58 -8.27 -6.90
N SER A 28 7.97 -8.06 -8.15
CA SER A 28 9.38 -8.18 -8.58
C SER A 28 10.13 -6.88 -8.33
N ALA A 29 11.47 -6.97 -8.38
CA ALA A 29 12.30 -5.77 -8.33
C ALA A 29 11.93 -4.80 -9.47
N ALA A 30 11.67 -5.33 -10.67
CA ALA A 30 11.32 -4.49 -11.82
C ALA A 30 10.04 -3.69 -11.59
N MET A 31 9.07 -4.26 -10.88
CA MET A 31 7.84 -3.54 -10.56
C MET A 31 8.12 -2.36 -9.63
N PHE A 32 8.93 -2.54 -8.59
CA PHE A 32 9.32 -1.45 -7.71
C PHE A 32 10.11 -0.38 -8.47
N TRP A 33 11.07 -0.80 -9.30
CA TRP A 33 11.82 0.13 -10.14
C TRP A 33 10.90 0.95 -11.04
N GLY A 34 9.90 0.30 -11.64
CA GLY A 34 8.94 0.98 -12.51
C GLY A 34 8.13 2.04 -11.76
N GLU A 35 7.70 1.72 -10.55
CA GLU A 35 6.94 2.67 -9.73
C GLU A 35 7.77 3.88 -9.35
N LEU A 36 9.03 3.66 -8.94
CA LEU A 36 9.92 4.76 -8.60
C LEU A 36 10.26 5.61 -9.82
N ALA A 37 10.47 4.98 -10.97
CA ALA A 37 10.79 5.69 -12.21
C ALA A 37 9.63 6.60 -12.67
N ARG A 38 8.39 6.21 -12.36
CA ARG A 38 7.21 7.02 -12.68
C ARG A 38 6.98 8.15 -11.68
N GLY A 39 7.79 8.23 -10.63
CA GLY A 39 7.64 9.28 -9.62
C GLY A 39 6.50 9.05 -8.65
N HIS A 40 6.04 7.81 -8.51
CA HIS A 40 5.02 7.49 -7.52
C HIS A 40 5.58 7.60 -6.10
N TYR A 41 4.70 7.78 -5.14
CA TYR A 41 5.07 8.09 -3.77
C TYR A 41 5.18 6.81 -2.94
N TYR A 42 6.41 6.38 -2.67
CA TYR A 42 6.67 5.17 -1.89
C TYR A 42 7.43 5.51 -0.62
N ARG A 43 7.03 4.86 0.49
CA ARG A 43 7.58 5.10 1.82
C ARG A 43 8.04 3.79 2.43
N ILE A 44 9.06 3.89 3.29
CA ILE A 44 9.44 2.79 4.17
C ILE A 44 9.28 3.23 5.62
N ALA A 45 8.97 2.27 6.49
CA ALA A 45 9.01 2.45 7.93
C ALA A 45 10.24 1.70 8.46
N THR A 46 11.04 2.36 9.28
CA THR A 46 12.25 1.77 9.83
C THR A 46 12.23 1.80 11.35
N GLU A 47 12.81 0.76 11.95
CA GLU A 47 13.10 0.70 13.38
C GLU A 47 14.53 0.17 13.52
N ASP A 48 15.35 0.83 14.33
CA ASP A 48 16.75 0.45 14.54
C ASP A 48 17.49 0.25 13.21
N HIS A 49 17.27 1.15 12.27
CA HIS A 49 17.88 1.16 10.93
C HIS A 49 17.49 -0.02 10.04
N GLN A 50 16.46 -0.78 10.41
CA GLN A 50 15.93 -1.87 9.59
C GLN A 50 14.58 -1.50 9.03
N ILE A 51 14.32 -1.89 7.79
CA ILE A 51 13.01 -1.71 7.19
C ILE A 51 12.06 -2.72 7.80
N VAL A 52 10.96 -2.23 8.39
CA VAL A 52 9.95 -3.08 9.02
C VAL A 52 8.62 -3.02 8.28
N GLY A 53 8.46 -2.09 7.35
CA GLY A 53 7.25 -1.98 6.54
C GLY A 53 7.46 -1.02 5.38
N TYR A 54 6.51 -1.03 4.46
CA TYR A 54 6.55 -0.13 3.30
C TYR A 54 5.13 0.06 2.76
N GLY A 55 4.95 1.12 1.99
CA GLY A 55 3.69 1.40 1.33
C GLY A 55 3.87 2.31 0.14
N GLY A 56 2.93 2.25 -0.79
CA GLY A 56 3.02 3.02 -2.02
C GLY A 56 1.70 3.64 -2.44
N LEU A 57 1.81 4.82 -3.03
CA LEU A 57 0.70 5.58 -3.59
C LEU A 57 1.03 5.90 -5.04
N ALA A 58 0.22 5.38 -5.95
CA ALA A 58 0.36 5.70 -7.37
C ALA A 58 -0.55 6.87 -7.72
N LEU A 59 0.02 7.85 -8.40
CA LEU A 59 -0.68 9.09 -8.76
C LEU A 59 -0.99 9.02 -10.25
N LEU A 60 -2.10 8.36 -10.59
CA LEU A 60 -2.41 7.99 -11.97
C LEU A 60 -3.11 9.11 -12.73
N ALA A 61 -3.79 10.00 -12.04
CA ALA A 61 -4.51 11.12 -12.63
C ALA A 61 -4.46 12.29 -11.64
N PRO A 62 -4.71 13.52 -12.09
CA PRO A 62 -4.59 14.68 -11.21
C PRO A 62 -5.46 14.63 -9.96
N ASP A 63 -6.61 13.96 -10.05
CA ASP A 63 -7.58 13.91 -8.96
C ASP A 63 -7.77 12.51 -8.38
N GLU A 64 -7.01 11.53 -8.84
CA GLU A 64 -7.16 10.15 -8.37
C GLU A 64 -5.81 9.55 -7.99
N ALA A 65 -5.79 8.86 -6.87
CA ALA A 65 -4.63 8.13 -6.39
C ALA A 65 -5.02 6.71 -6.05
N THR A 66 -4.07 5.79 -6.14
CA THR A 66 -4.25 4.39 -5.79
C THR A 66 -3.24 4.00 -4.72
N VAL A 67 -3.71 3.44 -3.61
CA VAL A 67 -2.83 2.79 -2.66
C VAL A 67 -2.42 1.45 -3.28
N SER A 68 -1.14 1.35 -3.65
CA SER A 68 -0.65 0.19 -4.40
C SER A 68 -0.45 -1.02 -3.51
N ASN A 69 0.17 -0.80 -2.36
CA ASN A 69 0.35 -1.84 -1.36
C ASN A 69 0.76 -1.20 -0.04
N ILE A 70 0.52 -1.93 1.02
CA ILE A 70 1.04 -1.65 2.35
C ILE A 70 1.39 -3.00 2.95
N ALA A 71 2.59 -3.13 3.48
CA ALA A 71 3.05 -4.38 4.07
C ALA A 71 3.91 -4.09 5.29
N VAL A 72 3.81 -4.96 6.30
CA VAL A 72 4.58 -4.85 7.54
C VAL A 72 5.20 -6.22 7.81
N ARG A 73 6.48 -6.23 8.16
CA ARG A 73 7.17 -7.46 8.53
C ARG A 73 6.35 -8.25 9.54
N ARG A 74 6.34 -9.56 9.37
CA ARG A 74 5.52 -10.46 10.19
C ARG A 74 5.75 -10.27 11.68
N ASP A 75 6.99 -10.05 12.09
CA ASP A 75 7.35 -9.88 13.50
C ASP A 75 7.10 -8.47 14.03
N HIS A 76 6.62 -7.56 13.19
CA HIS A 76 6.31 -6.19 13.57
C HIS A 76 4.85 -5.82 13.36
N GLN A 77 4.01 -6.79 13.02
CA GLN A 77 2.59 -6.55 12.80
C GLN A 77 1.87 -6.26 14.12
N ARG A 78 0.71 -5.61 14.03
CA ARG A 78 -0.15 -5.23 15.16
C ARG A 78 0.49 -4.23 16.11
N ARG A 79 1.38 -3.40 15.60
CA ARG A 79 2.01 -2.31 16.35
C ARG A 79 1.66 -0.93 15.80
N GLY A 80 0.71 -0.86 14.86
CA GLY A 80 0.29 0.40 14.27
C GLY A 80 1.18 0.90 13.13
N ILE A 81 2.12 0.09 12.65
CA ILE A 81 3.03 0.51 11.56
C ILE A 81 2.26 0.63 10.26
N GLY A 82 1.42 -0.35 9.93
CA GLY A 82 0.58 -0.30 8.72
C GLY A 82 -0.36 0.89 8.73
N GLU A 83 -0.93 1.20 9.88
CA GLU A 83 -1.80 2.34 10.02
C GLU A 83 -1.03 3.66 9.83
N ALA A 84 0.17 3.76 10.39
CA ALA A 84 1.01 4.95 10.22
C ALA A 84 1.41 5.16 8.76
N LEU A 85 1.72 4.06 8.05
CA LEU A 85 2.01 4.13 6.62
C LEU A 85 0.77 4.59 5.83
N LEU A 86 -0.39 4.03 6.15
CA LEU A 86 -1.63 4.43 5.49
C LEU A 86 -1.90 5.92 5.70
N LYS A 87 -1.76 6.43 6.90
CA LYS A 87 -1.97 7.86 7.19
C LYS A 87 -1.01 8.73 6.38
N ASP A 88 0.25 8.32 6.28
CA ASP A 88 1.24 9.05 5.49
C ASP A 88 0.82 9.13 4.02
N LEU A 89 0.38 8.01 3.45
CA LEU A 89 -0.07 7.96 2.07
C LEU A 89 -1.32 8.82 1.85
N LEU A 90 -2.27 8.77 2.77
CA LEU A 90 -3.51 9.56 2.66
C LEU A 90 -3.23 11.05 2.78
N ASP A 91 -2.32 11.44 3.67
CA ASP A 91 -1.93 12.84 3.80
C ASP A 91 -1.29 13.35 2.51
N GLU A 92 -0.46 12.53 1.87
CA GLU A 92 0.14 12.90 0.60
C GLU A 92 -0.90 13.02 -0.50
N ALA A 93 -1.85 12.09 -0.57
CA ALA A 93 -2.91 12.13 -1.56
C ALA A 93 -3.75 13.42 -1.40
N GLU A 94 -4.07 13.79 -0.17
CA GLU A 94 -4.82 15.03 0.09
C GLU A 94 -4.01 16.26 -0.29
N ARG A 95 -2.73 16.29 0.04
CA ARG A 95 -1.86 17.41 -0.29
C ARG A 95 -1.76 17.61 -1.81
N ARG A 96 -1.87 16.54 -2.58
CA ARG A 96 -1.83 16.59 -4.04
C ARG A 96 -3.20 16.80 -4.67
N GLY A 97 -4.25 16.97 -3.86
CA GLY A 97 -5.59 17.28 -4.37
C GLY A 97 -6.37 16.08 -4.89
N ALA A 98 -6.00 14.86 -4.49
CA ALA A 98 -6.72 13.68 -4.91
C ALA A 98 -8.12 13.67 -4.29
N HIS A 99 -9.15 13.67 -5.13
CA HIS A 99 -10.54 13.61 -4.69
C HIS A 99 -11.02 12.18 -4.52
N ARG A 100 -10.28 11.22 -5.07
CA ARG A 100 -10.65 9.82 -5.06
C ARG A 100 -9.40 8.98 -4.80
N ILE A 101 -9.47 8.12 -3.79
CA ILE A 101 -8.39 7.21 -3.46
C ILE A 101 -8.94 5.80 -3.53
N VAL A 102 -8.29 4.95 -4.31
CA VAL A 102 -8.73 3.58 -4.60
C VAL A 102 -7.71 2.59 -4.08
N LEU A 103 -8.17 1.45 -3.61
CA LEU A 103 -7.28 0.32 -3.31
C LEU A 103 -8.01 -0.99 -3.57
N GLU A 104 -7.21 -2.05 -3.74
CA GLU A 104 -7.68 -3.41 -3.78
C GLU A 104 -7.19 -4.13 -2.51
N VAL A 105 -8.06 -4.94 -1.91
CA VAL A 105 -7.70 -5.76 -0.75
C VAL A 105 -8.30 -7.14 -0.95
N ALA A 106 -7.56 -8.19 -0.56
CA ALA A 106 -8.08 -9.55 -0.69
C ALA A 106 -9.38 -9.70 0.10
N THR A 107 -10.35 -10.40 -0.51
CA THR A 107 -11.67 -10.57 0.11
C THR A 107 -11.62 -11.34 1.43
N ASP A 108 -10.54 -12.09 1.66
CA ASP A 108 -10.33 -12.85 2.89
C ASP A 108 -9.48 -12.11 3.93
N ASN A 109 -9.09 -10.85 3.67
CA ASN A 109 -8.27 -10.09 4.60
C ASN A 109 -9.14 -9.11 5.40
N ALA A 110 -9.87 -9.64 6.38
CA ALA A 110 -10.77 -8.83 7.19
C ALA A 110 -10.06 -7.75 8.02
N PRO A 111 -8.90 -8.01 8.64
CA PRO A 111 -8.21 -6.96 9.40
C PRO A 111 -7.86 -5.74 8.54
N ALA A 112 -7.37 -5.95 7.33
CA ALA A 112 -7.05 -4.84 6.43
C ALA A 112 -8.31 -4.08 6.00
N GLN A 113 -9.37 -4.81 5.67
CA GLN A 113 -10.65 -4.18 5.31
C GLN A 113 -11.16 -3.30 6.44
N ASN A 114 -11.08 -3.77 7.69
CA ASN A 114 -11.53 -3.01 8.85
C ASN A 114 -10.68 -1.75 9.04
N LEU A 115 -9.37 -1.85 8.85
CA LEU A 115 -8.50 -0.69 8.91
C LEU A 115 -8.91 0.36 7.87
N TYR A 116 -9.11 -0.06 6.62
CA TYR A 116 -9.48 0.86 5.56
C TYR A 116 -10.84 1.52 5.82
N ARG A 117 -11.81 0.76 6.35
CA ARG A 117 -13.12 1.33 6.71
C ARG A 117 -12.98 2.43 7.76
N ARG A 118 -12.09 2.25 8.74
CA ARG A 118 -11.87 3.29 9.75
C ARG A 118 -11.34 4.59 9.17
N TYR A 119 -10.72 4.52 8.00
CA TYR A 119 -10.20 5.69 7.31
C TYR A 119 -11.09 6.17 6.17
N GLY A 120 -12.35 5.74 6.16
CA GLY A 120 -13.34 6.26 5.25
C GLY A 120 -13.46 5.54 3.91
N PHE A 121 -12.77 4.42 3.74
CA PHE A 121 -12.92 3.61 2.53
C PHE A 121 -14.23 2.80 2.60
N THR A 122 -14.93 2.73 1.49
CA THR A 122 -16.15 1.94 1.36
C THR A 122 -16.04 0.97 0.18
N PRO A 123 -16.70 -0.21 0.28
CA PRO A 123 -16.66 -1.18 -0.82
C PRO A 123 -17.27 -0.60 -2.09
N ALA A 124 -16.64 -0.88 -3.24
CA ALA A 124 -17.09 -0.38 -4.53
C ALA A 124 -17.23 -1.48 -5.57
N GLY A 125 -16.76 -2.69 -5.30
CA GLY A 125 -16.89 -3.80 -6.24
C GLY A 125 -15.92 -4.92 -5.93
N ILE A 126 -16.02 -5.99 -6.68
CA ILE A 126 -15.16 -7.15 -6.53
C ILE A 126 -14.47 -7.42 -7.87
N ARG A 127 -13.15 -7.58 -7.84
CA ARG A 127 -12.37 -8.04 -8.99
C ARG A 127 -12.09 -9.51 -8.80
N ARG A 128 -12.71 -10.34 -9.62
CA ARG A 128 -12.57 -11.78 -9.52
C ARG A 128 -11.18 -12.21 -10.00
N ARG A 129 -10.58 -13.16 -9.26
CA ARG A 129 -9.27 -13.74 -9.58
C ARG A 129 -8.18 -12.70 -9.77
N TYR A 130 -8.26 -11.64 -8.97
CA TYR A 130 -7.34 -10.52 -9.07
C TYR A 130 -5.91 -10.94 -8.71
N TYR A 131 -5.75 -11.70 -7.62
CA TYR A 131 -4.44 -12.15 -7.17
C TYR A 131 -4.09 -13.47 -7.85
N GLN A 132 -2.93 -13.50 -8.50
CA GLN A 132 -2.47 -14.68 -9.21
C GLN A 132 -1.16 -15.16 -8.60
N PRO A 133 -0.90 -16.46 -8.50
CA PRO A 133 -1.69 -17.58 -9.07
C PRO A 133 -2.80 -18.11 -8.18
N SER A 134 -3.03 -17.58 -6.97
CA SER A 134 -4.01 -18.14 -6.03
C SER A 134 -5.45 -18.05 -6.55
N GLY A 135 -5.74 -17.07 -7.37
CA GLY A 135 -7.08 -16.81 -7.84
C GLY A 135 -7.99 -16.12 -6.82
N THR A 136 -7.41 -15.59 -5.73
CA THR A 136 -8.20 -14.89 -4.71
C THR A 136 -8.80 -13.61 -5.28
N ASP A 137 -10.07 -13.36 -4.96
CA ASP A 137 -10.75 -12.16 -5.38
C ASP A 137 -10.27 -10.95 -4.58
N ALA A 138 -10.35 -9.77 -5.19
CA ALA A 138 -10.07 -8.52 -4.52
C ALA A 138 -11.34 -7.70 -4.33
N LEU A 139 -11.46 -7.09 -3.16
CA LEU A 139 -12.47 -6.08 -2.90
C LEU A 139 -11.87 -4.73 -3.27
N THR A 140 -12.51 -4.02 -4.19
CA THR A 140 -12.15 -2.63 -4.49
C THR A 140 -12.81 -1.73 -3.46
N MET A 141 -12.01 -0.88 -2.83
CA MET A 141 -12.52 0.09 -1.87
C MET A 141 -12.13 1.49 -2.31
N ILE A 142 -13.02 2.45 -2.05
CA ILE A 142 -12.85 3.83 -2.47
C ILE A 142 -13.08 4.75 -1.28
N ARG A 143 -12.19 5.74 -1.15
CA ARG A 143 -12.36 6.87 -0.25
C ARG A 143 -12.46 8.13 -1.09
N LYS A 144 -13.53 8.88 -0.90
CA LYS A 144 -13.66 10.19 -1.53
C LYS A 144 -12.94 11.19 -0.64
N GLY A 145 -12.00 11.90 -1.23
CA GLY A 145 -11.18 12.85 -0.51
C GLY A 145 -11.80 14.21 -0.46
N GLY A 146 -11.32 14.84 0.46
CA GLY A 146 -11.34 16.23 0.64
C GLY A 146 -12.38 17.15 0.43
N ALA A 147 -13.16 16.99 -0.08
CA ALA A 147 -13.77 17.83 -0.47
C ALA A 147 -14.45 18.64 -0.10
N SER A 148 -14.77 18.91 0.28
CA SER A 148 -15.84 19.69 0.38
C SER A 148 -16.00 20.75 -0.29
#